data_b19abb545a8e1f1f66485c0bb448388b
#
_entry.id   b19abb545a8e1f1f66485c0bb448388b
#
_cell.length_a   1.000
_cell.length_b   1.000
_cell.length_c   1.000
_cell.angle_alpha   90.00
_cell.angle_beta   90.00
_cell.angle_gamma   90.00
#
_symmetry.space_group_name_H-M   'P 1'
#
loop_
_entity.id
_entity.type
_entity.pdbx_description
1 polymer ?
#
loop_
_entity_poly.entity_id
_entity_poly.type
_entity_poly.pdbx_seq_one_letter_code
_entity_poly.pdbx_strand_id
1 'polypeptide(L)'
;VKEGKDMTKKFATMDGNEAAAYVSYAFTEVAGVYPITPSSQMGDNTEKWATQGKKNLFGSTVKVIEMQSEAGAAGTFHGSLQAGALTTTYTASQGLLLKIPNMYKVAGQLLPGVIHVSARALAAHALSIFGDHQDVMSARATGFAMLATGSVQEVMDIGGVAHLAAIKGRVPFLHFFDGFRTSHEINKVEVMDYDVFDRLLDKEAVQKFRDTSLNPESPITRGTAQNDDIYFQGREASNKFYNAVPDIVNDYMAEISKVTGRDYKPFTYYGDPEATDIIVAMGSVNETIRETIDYLRKVEGRKVGLLTVYLYRPFSAKYFMDVLPDSVERICVIDRTKEPGSLGEPLYLDVKALFYGQEKQPKIIG
;
A
#
# COMPACT_ATOMS: atom_id res chain seq x y z
N VAL A 1 -10.41 -21.85 26.36
CA VAL A 1 -9.27 -20.93 26.54
C VAL A 1 -8.02 -21.78 26.44
N LYS A 2 -7.36 -21.85 25.28
CA LYS A 2 -6.00 -22.41 25.15
C LYS A 2 -5.05 -21.26 25.42
N GLU A 3 -4.28 -21.40 26.50
CA GLU A 3 -3.18 -20.53 26.88
C GLU A 3 -2.26 -20.29 25.69
N GLY A 4 -1.90 -19.00 25.48
CA GLY A 4 -1.01 -18.59 24.41
C GLY A 4 0.32 -19.31 24.51
N LYS A 5 0.67 -20.09 23.49
CA LYS A 5 2.05 -20.44 23.24
C LYS A 5 2.84 -19.14 23.09
N ASP A 6 3.80 -18.95 23.97
CA ASP A 6 4.83 -17.92 23.84
C ASP A 6 5.52 -18.17 22.48
N MET A 7 5.09 -17.42 21.44
CA MET A 7 5.67 -17.60 20.10
C MET A 7 7.05 -16.95 20.15
N THR A 8 8.09 -17.76 20.19
CA THR A 8 9.46 -17.29 20.04
C THR A 8 9.55 -16.47 18.75
N LYS A 9 9.87 -15.17 18.92
CA LYS A 9 10.03 -14.24 17.79
C LYS A 9 11.07 -14.78 16.81
N LYS A 10 10.69 -14.90 15.56
CA LYS A 10 11.54 -15.40 14.48
C LYS A 10 12.13 -14.22 13.72
N PHE A 11 13.45 -14.18 13.59
CA PHE A 11 14.15 -13.13 12.86
C PHE A 11 14.83 -13.69 11.62
N ALA A 12 14.86 -12.87 10.56
CA ALA A 12 15.65 -13.13 9.36
C ALA A 12 16.30 -11.84 8.86
N THR A 13 17.37 -11.99 8.10
CA THR A 13 18.02 -10.86 7.39
C THR A 13 17.51 -10.87 5.97
N MET A 14 16.88 -9.77 5.55
CA MET A 14 16.28 -9.62 4.22
C MET A 14 16.18 -8.15 3.82
N ASP A 15 15.92 -7.90 2.55
CA ASP A 15 15.59 -6.57 2.05
C ASP A 15 14.07 -6.36 1.89
N GLY A 16 13.66 -5.13 1.49
CA GLY A 16 12.26 -4.78 1.33
C GLY A 16 11.55 -5.57 0.23
N ASN A 17 12.24 -5.90 -0.86
CA ASN A 17 11.68 -6.74 -1.92
C ASN A 17 11.41 -8.17 -1.43
N GLU A 18 12.35 -8.76 -0.68
CA GLU A 18 12.14 -10.10 -0.12
C GLU A 18 11.03 -10.10 0.91
N ALA A 19 10.94 -9.07 1.76
CA ALA A 19 9.84 -8.92 2.72
C ALA A 19 8.48 -8.79 2.01
N ALA A 20 8.38 -7.95 0.97
CA ALA A 20 7.15 -7.80 0.18
C ALA A 20 6.76 -9.09 -0.54
N ALA A 21 7.73 -9.79 -1.15
CA ALA A 21 7.50 -11.09 -1.76
C ALA A 21 7.02 -12.12 -0.72
N TYR A 22 7.63 -12.13 0.48
CA TYR A 22 7.27 -13.08 1.53
C TYR A 22 5.81 -12.90 1.98
N VAL A 23 5.40 -11.67 2.27
CA VAL A 23 4.03 -11.42 2.74
C VAL A 23 3.00 -11.59 1.62
N SER A 24 3.32 -11.17 0.41
CA SER A 24 2.40 -11.32 -0.72
C SER A 24 2.21 -12.79 -1.12
N TYR A 25 3.27 -13.60 -1.03
CA TYR A 25 3.20 -15.04 -1.34
C TYR A 25 2.11 -15.76 -0.53
N ALA A 26 1.92 -15.36 0.73
CA ALA A 26 0.90 -15.95 1.59
C ALA A 26 -0.52 -15.88 0.96
N PHE A 27 -0.85 -14.78 0.33
CA PHE A 27 -2.19 -14.49 -0.19
C PHE A 27 -2.35 -14.74 -1.69
N THR A 28 -1.28 -15.08 -2.40
CA THR A 28 -1.25 -15.11 -3.86
C THR A 28 -1.46 -16.51 -4.40
N GLU A 29 -2.40 -16.66 -5.33
CA GLU A 29 -2.59 -17.87 -6.12
C GLU A 29 -1.93 -17.75 -7.51
N VAL A 30 -1.98 -16.55 -8.10
CA VAL A 30 -1.35 -16.22 -9.40
C VAL A 30 -0.52 -14.96 -9.27
N ALA A 31 0.70 -14.98 -9.76
CA ALA A 31 1.56 -13.80 -9.90
C ALA A 31 1.82 -13.51 -11.38
N GLY A 32 1.33 -12.40 -11.90
CA GLY A 32 1.65 -11.92 -13.26
C GLY A 32 2.87 -11.00 -13.19
N VAL A 33 3.98 -11.36 -13.80
CA VAL A 33 5.25 -10.65 -13.64
C VAL A 33 5.84 -10.20 -14.97
N TYR A 34 6.56 -9.09 -14.94
CA TYR A 34 7.52 -8.66 -15.94
C TYR A 34 8.63 -7.89 -15.23
N PRO A 35 9.90 -8.30 -15.36
CA PRO A 35 11.00 -7.73 -14.59
C PRO A 35 11.23 -6.25 -14.88
N ILE A 36 11.34 -5.45 -13.83
CA ILE A 36 11.75 -4.04 -13.89
C ILE A 36 12.49 -3.65 -12.60
N THR A 37 13.66 -3.04 -12.74
CA THR A 37 14.44 -2.51 -11.61
C THR A 37 13.69 -1.33 -10.95
N PRO A 38 13.58 -1.27 -9.59
CA PRO A 38 14.19 -2.15 -8.58
C PRO A 38 13.28 -3.27 -8.05
N SER A 39 12.16 -3.58 -8.70
CA SER A 39 11.13 -4.49 -8.20
C SER A 39 11.29 -5.97 -8.63
N SER A 40 12.21 -6.26 -9.57
CA SER A 40 12.36 -7.60 -10.19
C SER A 40 12.49 -8.72 -9.15
N GLN A 41 13.27 -8.49 -8.10
CA GLN A 41 13.55 -9.48 -7.06
C GLN A 41 12.29 -9.99 -6.35
N MET A 42 11.19 -9.21 -6.30
CA MET A 42 9.92 -9.71 -5.74
C MET A 42 9.36 -10.87 -6.57
N GLY A 43 9.38 -10.75 -7.89
CA GLY A 43 8.98 -11.81 -8.82
C GLY A 43 9.91 -13.03 -8.72
N ASP A 44 11.22 -12.80 -8.73
CA ASP A 44 12.26 -13.85 -8.65
C ASP A 44 12.12 -14.67 -7.37
N ASN A 45 11.92 -14.03 -6.23
CA ASN A 45 11.70 -14.73 -4.95
C ASN A 45 10.38 -15.53 -4.96
N THR A 46 9.31 -14.98 -5.54
CA THR A 46 8.04 -15.67 -5.66
C THR A 46 8.17 -16.92 -6.51
N GLU A 47 8.85 -16.84 -7.66
CA GLU A 47 9.10 -17.99 -8.53
C GLU A 47 9.99 -19.02 -7.86
N LYS A 48 11.09 -18.60 -7.23
CA LYS A 48 11.98 -19.47 -6.46
C LYS A 48 11.23 -20.28 -5.40
N TRP A 49 10.39 -19.63 -4.60
CA TRP A 49 9.63 -20.34 -3.57
C TRP A 49 8.55 -21.25 -4.14
N ALA A 50 7.91 -20.85 -5.25
CA ALA A 50 6.95 -21.70 -5.95
C ALA A 50 7.60 -22.98 -6.48
N THR A 51 8.78 -22.89 -7.10
CA THR A 51 9.55 -24.07 -7.59
C THR A 51 10.06 -24.95 -6.44
N GLN A 52 10.31 -24.39 -5.26
CA GLN A 52 10.64 -25.13 -4.04
C GLN A 52 9.44 -25.78 -3.36
N GLY A 53 8.22 -25.60 -3.88
CA GLY A 53 7.00 -26.19 -3.35
C GLY A 53 6.42 -25.48 -2.13
N LYS A 54 6.86 -24.24 -1.80
CA LYS A 54 6.29 -23.45 -0.70
C LYS A 54 4.78 -23.27 -0.92
N LYS A 55 4.01 -23.45 0.15
CA LYS A 55 2.55 -23.29 0.11
C LYS A 55 2.12 -21.91 0.57
N ASN A 56 1.11 -21.35 -0.12
CA ASN A 56 0.38 -20.18 0.31
C ASN A 56 -0.70 -20.56 1.36
N LEU A 57 -1.50 -19.58 1.81
CA LEU A 57 -2.59 -19.83 2.79
C LEU A 57 -3.69 -20.76 2.28
N PHE A 58 -3.78 -20.96 0.96
CA PHE A 58 -4.77 -21.81 0.32
C PHE A 58 -4.25 -23.24 0.05
N GLY A 59 -3.04 -23.57 0.52
CA GLY A 59 -2.43 -24.90 0.39
C GLY A 59 -1.87 -25.21 -1.00
N SER A 60 -1.78 -24.20 -1.89
CA SER A 60 -1.20 -24.33 -3.23
C SER A 60 0.13 -23.58 -3.36
N THR A 61 0.93 -23.91 -4.36
CA THR A 61 2.07 -23.11 -4.80
C THR A 61 1.55 -21.97 -5.68
N VAL A 62 2.21 -20.81 -5.63
CA VAL A 62 1.88 -19.67 -6.51
C VAL A 62 2.17 -20.04 -7.96
N LYS A 63 1.21 -19.76 -8.86
CA LYS A 63 1.44 -19.86 -10.30
C LYS A 63 2.03 -18.56 -10.81
N VAL A 64 3.34 -18.57 -11.07
CA VAL A 64 4.03 -17.40 -11.66
C VAL A 64 3.91 -17.44 -13.18
N ILE A 65 3.53 -16.32 -13.78
CA ILE A 65 3.37 -16.16 -15.23
C ILE A 65 4.17 -14.93 -15.65
N GLU A 66 5.28 -15.16 -16.31
CA GLU A 66 6.07 -14.09 -16.93
C GLU A 66 5.46 -13.72 -18.28
N MET A 67 5.31 -12.42 -18.49
CA MET A 67 4.70 -11.83 -19.68
C MET A 67 5.73 -11.08 -20.51
N GLN A 68 5.32 -10.57 -21.69
CA GLN A 68 6.21 -9.84 -22.60
C GLN A 68 6.33 -8.34 -22.27
N SER A 69 5.48 -7.84 -21.38
CA SER A 69 5.47 -6.45 -20.93
C SER A 69 4.67 -6.30 -19.64
N GLU A 70 4.83 -5.17 -18.98
CA GLU A 70 4.02 -4.83 -17.79
C GLU A 70 2.53 -4.71 -18.12
N ALA A 71 2.17 -4.28 -19.34
CA ALA A 71 0.78 -4.29 -19.81
C ALA A 71 0.23 -5.72 -19.91
N GLY A 72 1.04 -6.67 -20.39
CA GLY A 72 0.70 -8.10 -20.39
C GLY A 72 0.53 -8.64 -18.98
N ALA A 73 1.44 -8.31 -18.06
CA ALA A 73 1.32 -8.68 -16.65
C ALA A 73 0.05 -8.10 -16.00
N ALA A 74 -0.35 -6.86 -16.37
CA ALA A 74 -1.61 -6.27 -15.93
C ALA A 74 -2.85 -6.99 -16.53
N GLY A 75 -2.74 -7.50 -17.75
CA GLY A 75 -3.76 -8.36 -18.36
C GLY A 75 -3.93 -9.67 -17.60
N THR A 76 -2.82 -10.33 -17.25
CA THR A 76 -2.81 -11.52 -16.39
C THR A 76 -3.42 -11.23 -15.02
N PHE A 77 -3.00 -10.15 -14.36
CA PHE A 77 -3.52 -9.70 -13.08
C PHE A 77 -5.05 -9.52 -13.12
N HIS A 78 -5.56 -8.80 -14.11
CA HIS A 78 -7.00 -8.57 -14.27
C HIS A 78 -7.77 -9.85 -14.59
N GLY A 79 -7.28 -10.64 -15.57
CA GLY A 79 -7.95 -11.86 -16.01
C GLY A 79 -8.02 -12.94 -14.92
N SER A 80 -6.94 -13.13 -14.17
CA SER A 80 -6.91 -14.09 -13.05
C SER A 80 -7.86 -13.69 -11.94
N LEU A 81 -7.91 -12.38 -11.57
CA LEU A 81 -8.88 -11.87 -10.60
C LEU A 81 -10.31 -12.07 -11.07
N GLN A 82 -10.61 -11.87 -12.35
CA GLN A 82 -11.94 -12.14 -12.88
C GLN A 82 -12.31 -13.62 -12.81
N ALA A 83 -11.34 -14.51 -12.95
CA ALA A 83 -11.52 -15.94 -12.81
C ALA A 83 -11.57 -16.43 -11.35
N GLY A 84 -11.51 -15.53 -10.37
CA GLY A 84 -11.63 -15.85 -8.95
C GLY A 84 -10.34 -16.29 -8.26
N ALA A 85 -9.18 -16.10 -8.91
CA ALA A 85 -7.87 -16.34 -8.30
C ALA A 85 -7.33 -15.05 -7.68
N LEU A 86 -6.93 -15.10 -6.41
CA LEU A 86 -6.27 -13.99 -5.74
C LEU A 86 -4.90 -13.76 -6.39
N THR A 87 -4.72 -12.57 -6.93
CA THR A 87 -3.59 -12.28 -7.82
C THR A 87 -2.78 -11.09 -7.34
N THR A 88 -1.46 -11.21 -7.47
CA THR A 88 -0.48 -10.16 -7.18
C THR A 88 0.36 -9.86 -8.40
N THR A 89 0.85 -8.64 -8.52
CA THR A 89 1.88 -8.26 -9.48
C THR A 89 2.87 -7.29 -8.85
N TYR A 90 4.08 -7.28 -9.38
CA TYR A 90 5.20 -6.46 -8.90
C TYR A 90 5.65 -5.54 -10.02
N THR A 91 6.00 -4.29 -9.70
CA THR A 91 6.41 -3.33 -10.74
C THR A 91 7.08 -2.09 -10.14
N ALA A 92 7.51 -1.20 -11.03
CA ALA A 92 8.09 0.11 -10.72
C ALA A 92 7.94 1.04 -11.93
N SER A 93 8.01 2.36 -11.72
CA SER A 93 8.23 3.38 -12.76
C SER A 93 7.28 3.26 -13.97
N GLN A 94 7.81 3.30 -15.19
CA GLN A 94 7.03 3.15 -16.42
C GLN A 94 6.22 1.85 -16.46
N GLY A 95 6.70 0.79 -15.81
CA GLY A 95 5.96 -0.46 -15.71
C GLY A 95 4.63 -0.31 -14.97
N LEU A 96 4.58 0.52 -13.91
CA LEU A 96 3.32 0.85 -13.26
C LEU A 96 2.40 1.65 -14.18
N LEU A 97 2.95 2.62 -14.93
CA LEU A 97 2.16 3.43 -15.86
C LEU A 97 1.50 2.58 -16.96
N LEU A 98 2.20 1.56 -17.46
CA LEU A 98 1.66 0.61 -18.44
C LEU A 98 0.51 -0.25 -17.88
N LYS A 99 0.37 -0.34 -16.56
CA LYS A 99 -0.75 -1.04 -15.90
C LYS A 99 -1.98 -0.16 -15.69
N ILE A 100 -1.88 1.17 -15.77
CA ILE A 100 -2.95 2.12 -15.42
C ILE A 100 -4.28 1.81 -16.11
N PRO A 101 -4.37 1.51 -17.42
CA PRO A 101 -5.65 1.20 -18.05
C PRO A 101 -6.36 -0.01 -17.40
N ASN A 102 -5.60 -1.04 -17.02
CA ASN A 102 -6.16 -2.20 -16.35
C ASN A 102 -6.46 -1.92 -14.87
N MET A 103 -5.69 -1.05 -14.21
CA MET A 103 -5.96 -0.63 -12.83
C MET A 103 -7.35 0.01 -12.71
N TYR A 104 -7.73 0.90 -13.63
CA TYR A 104 -9.09 1.46 -13.65
C TYR A 104 -10.17 0.38 -13.75
N LYS A 105 -9.95 -0.67 -14.57
CA LYS A 105 -10.89 -1.78 -14.69
C LYS A 105 -10.97 -2.63 -13.45
N VAL A 106 -9.84 -2.98 -12.86
CA VAL A 106 -9.77 -3.77 -11.62
C VAL A 106 -10.47 -3.05 -10.48
N ALA A 107 -10.20 -1.75 -10.31
CA ALA A 107 -10.84 -0.92 -9.30
C ALA A 107 -12.35 -0.75 -9.56
N GLY A 108 -12.74 -0.44 -10.78
CA GLY A 108 -14.15 -0.27 -11.15
C GLY A 108 -14.99 -1.56 -11.02
N GLN A 109 -14.34 -2.72 -11.10
CA GLN A 109 -14.96 -4.03 -10.91
C GLN A 109 -14.86 -4.55 -9.47
N LEU A 110 -14.28 -3.77 -8.55
CA LEU A 110 -14.11 -4.09 -7.13
C LEU A 110 -13.42 -5.45 -6.91
N LEU A 111 -12.34 -5.69 -7.65
CA LEU A 111 -11.55 -6.92 -7.58
C LEU A 111 -10.39 -6.77 -6.56
N PRO A 112 -10.21 -7.71 -5.62
CA PRO A 112 -9.30 -7.58 -4.50
C PRO A 112 -7.84 -7.93 -4.85
N GLY A 113 -7.29 -7.35 -5.90
CA GLY A 113 -5.89 -7.55 -6.29
C GLY A 113 -4.93 -6.60 -5.57
N VAL A 114 -3.67 -6.99 -5.43
CA VAL A 114 -2.63 -6.16 -4.83
C VAL A 114 -1.44 -6.01 -5.79
N ILE A 115 -0.98 -4.78 -5.95
CA ILE A 115 0.25 -4.44 -6.66
C ILE A 115 1.28 -3.98 -5.63
N HIS A 116 2.46 -4.62 -5.57
CA HIS A 116 3.59 -4.14 -4.79
C HIS A 116 4.54 -3.36 -5.70
N VAL A 117 4.93 -2.17 -5.25
CA VAL A 117 5.75 -1.24 -6.04
C VAL A 117 6.99 -0.83 -5.25
N SER A 118 8.16 -1.11 -5.80
CA SER A 118 9.39 -0.45 -5.37
C SER A 118 9.48 0.88 -6.12
N ALA A 119 8.90 1.93 -5.52
CA ALA A 119 8.64 3.21 -6.17
C ALA A 119 9.92 3.85 -6.73
N ARG A 120 9.86 4.27 -7.99
CA ARG A 120 11.00 4.75 -8.77
C ARG A 120 10.62 5.94 -9.64
N ALA A 121 11.59 6.85 -9.84
CA ALA A 121 11.45 7.97 -10.76
C ALA A 121 10.99 7.53 -12.16
N LEU A 122 10.20 8.38 -12.80
CA LEU A 122 9.83 8.23 -14.21
C LEU A 122 10.93 8.80 -15.10
N ALA A 123 11.22 8.13 -16.22
CA ALA A 123 12.06 8.70 -17.25
C ALA A 123 11.38 9.93 -17.87
N ALA A 124 12.02 11.09 -17.74
CA ALA A 124 11.56 12.36 -18.27
C ALA A 124 12.70 13.03 -19.04
N HIS A 125 13.33 14.10 -18.50
CA HIS A 125 14.51 14.71 -19.10
C HIS A 125 15.75 13.80 -19.03
N ALA A 126 15.76 12.85 -18.11
CA ALA A 126 16.79 11.83 -17.94
C ALA A 126 16.17 10.56 -17.33
N LEU A 127 16.89 9.45 -17.40
CA LEU A 127 16.56 8.23 -16.67
C LEU A 127 17.16 8.30 -15.27
N SER A 128 16.33 8.02 -14.25
CA SER A 128 16.79 7.70 -12.90
C SER A 128 16.12 6.40 -12.43
N ILE A 129 16.91 5.50 -11.84
CA ILE A 129 16.40 4.23 -11.31
C ILE A 129 16.15 4.28 -9.79
N PHE A 130 16.50 5.41 -9.14
CA PHE A 130 16.39 5.57 -7.70
C PHE A 130 14.96 5.91 -7.23
N GLY A 131 14.75 5.75 -5.92
CA GLY A 131 13.46 5.94 -5.28
C GLY A 131 12.88 7.32 -5.47
N ASP A 132 11.63 7.35 -5.93
CA ASP A 132 10.80 8.54 -6.15
C ASP A 132 9.34 8.08 -6.20
N HIS A 133 8.39 8.93 -5.85
CA HIS A 133 6.97 8.59 -5.84
C HIS A 133 6.22 9.03 -7.12
N GLN A 134 6.91 9.48 -8.19
CA GLN A 134 6.26 9.93 -9.43
C GLN A 134 5.36 8.85 -10.04
N ASP A 135 5.80 7.59 -10.02
CA ASP A 135 5.08 6.46 -10.58
C ASP A 135 3.77 6.18 -9.81
N VAL A 136 3.84 6.05 -8.49
CA VAL A 136 2.66 5.79 -7.66
C VAL A 136 1.71 6.99 -7.63
N MET A 137 2.22 8.22 -7.65
CA MET A 137 1.40 9.42 -7.73
C MET A 137 0.68 9.54 -9.07
N SER A 138 1.27 9.08 -10.16
CA SER A 138 0.59 8.99 -11.46
C SER A 138 -0.58 8.01 -11.44
N ALA A 139 -0.53 6.99 -10.60
CA ALA A 139 -1.57 5.98 -10.46
C ALA A 139 -2.66 6.33 -9.41
N ARG A 140 -2.51 7.43 -8.64
CA ARG A 140 -3.39 7.77 -7.50
C ARG A 140 -4.87 7.95 -7.85
N ALA A 141 -5.18 8.24 -9.12
CA ALA A 141 -6.55 8.44 -9.59
C ALA A 141 -7.24 7.16 -10.08
N THR A 142 -6.54 6.01 -10.10
CA THR A 142 -7.05 4.76 -10.69
C THR A 142 -8.14 4.09 -9.86
N GLY A 143 -8.27 4.47 -8.57
CA GLY A 143 -9.18 3.82 -7.63
C GLY A 143 -8.52 2.69 -6.81
N PHE A 144 -7.22 2.47 -6.93
CA PHE A 144 -6.49 1.63 -5.98
C PHE A 144 -6.34 2.35 -4.64
N ALA A 145 -6.62 1.66 -3.55
CA ALA A 145 -6.18 2.12 -2.25
C ALA A 145 -4.65 2.10 -2.20
N MET A 146 -4.03 3.08 -1.54
CA MET A 146 -2.58 3.24 -1.56
C MET A 146 -2.01 3.21 -0.16
N LEU A 147 -1.12 2.24 0.09
CA LEU A 147 -0.48 2.01 1.37
C LEU A 147 1.04 2.18 1.23
N ALA A 148 1.62 3.13 1.96
CA ALA A 148 3.05 3.43 1.96
C ALA A 148 3.75 2.81 3.16
N THR A 149 4.96 2.27 2.96
CA THR A 149 5.84 1.81 4.05
C THR A 149 7.24 2.38 3.88
N GLY A 150 7.93 2.68 4.98
CA GLY A 150 9.21 3.38 4.99
C GLY A 150 10.41 2.48 5.29
N SER A 151 10.22 1.36 5.98
CA SER A 151 11.31 0.46 6.38
C SER A 151 11.01 -0.99 6.00
N VAL A 152 12.03 -1.84 6.01
CA VAL A 152 11.88 -3.29 5.71
C VAL A 152 10.97 -3.97 6.72
N GLN A 153 11.03 -3.57 8.01
CA GLN A 153 10.13 -4.09 9.02
C GLN A 153 8.68 -3.67 8.77
N GLU A 154 8.44 -2.43 8.36
CA GLU A 154 7.09 -1.97 8.00
C GLU A 154 6.56 -2.72 6.77
N VAL A 155 7.39 -3.01 5.76
CA VAL A 155 7.00 -3.85 4.62
C VAL A 155 6.54 -5.23 5.08
N MET A 156 7.28 -5.87 6.01
CA MET A 156 6.92 -7.17 6.59
C MET A 156 5.60 -7.12 7.36
N ASP A 157 5.40 -6.10 8.18
CA ASP A 157 4.27 -5.99 9.08
C ASP A 157 2.99 -5.51 8.37
N ILE A 158 3.11 -4.47 7.55
CA ILE A 158 1.96 -3.78 6.96
C ILE A 158 1.65 -4.30 5.54
N GLY A 159 2.64 -4.87 4.83
CA GLY A 159 2.41 -5.39 3.48
C GLY A 159 1.26 -6.42 3.42
N GLY A 160 1.10 -7.23 4.48
CA GLY A 160 -0.03 -8.15 4.62
C GLY A 160 -1.39 -7.45 4.80
N VAL A 161 -1.41 -6.27 5.42
CA VAL A 161 -2.65 -5.47 5.59
C VAL A 161 -3.25 -5.09 4.24
N ALA A 162 -2.41 -4.80 3.22
CA ALA A 162 -2.89 -4.50 1.88
C ALA A 162 -3.74 -5.65 1.30
N HIS A 163 -3.29 -6.89 1.47
CA HIS A 163 -4.04 -8.08 1.02
C HIS A 163 -5.32 -8.33 1.84
N LEU A 164 -5.20 -8.29 3.16
CA LEU A 164 -6.34 -8.49 4.06
C LEU A 164 -7.43 -7.45 3.80
N ALA A 165 -7.05 -6.18 3.69
CA ALA A 165 -7.97 -5.07 3.45
C ALA A 165 -8.57 -5.11 2.04
N ALA A 166 -7.78 -5.50 1.02
CA ALA A 166 -8.30 -5.65 -0.34
C ALA A 166 -9.40 -6.72 -0.40
N ILE A 167 -9.17 -7.88 0.22
CA ILE A 167 -10.13 -8.99 0.26
C ILE A 167 -11.41 -8.57 0.99
N LYS A 168 -11.29 -8.01 2.19
CA LYS A 168 -12.44 -7.61 3.02
C LYS A 168 -13.20 -6.44 2.42
N GLY A 169 -12.48 -5.42 1.95
CA GLY A 169 -13.05 -4.17 1.43
C GLY A 169 -13.48 -4.23 -0.04
N ARG A 170 -13.07 -5.26 -0.79
CA ARG A 170 -13.29 -5.37 -2.24
C ARG A 170 -12.74 -4.17 -3.03
N VAL A 171 -11.68 -3.55 -2.53
CA VAL A 171 -10.96 -2.46 -3.18
C VAL A 171 -9.53 -2.94 -3.43
N PRO A 172 -8.99 -2.85 -4.65
CA PRO A 172 -7.62 -3.26 -4.92
C PRO A 172 -6.64 -2.32 -4.24
N PHE A 173 -5.46 -2.84 -3.88
CA PHE A 173 -4.43 -2.08 -3.20
C PHE A 173 -3.15 -1.94 -4.04
N LEU A 174 -2.54 -0.78 -3.92
CA LEU A 174 -1.18 -0.50 -4.30
C LEU A 174 -0.38 -0.29 -3.02
N HIS A 175 0.44 -1.27 -2.66
CA HIS A 175 1.40 -1.16 -1.56
C HIS A 175 2.76 -0.76 -2.12
N PHE A 176 3.34 0.31 -1.62
CA PHE A 176 4.60 0.84 -2.14
C PHE A 176 5.59 1.22 -1.05
N PHE A 177 6.84 1.14 -1.41
CA PHE A 177 8.00 1.54 -0.61
C PHE A 177 9.10 2.06 -1.53
N ASP A 178 10.05 2.80 -0.99
CA ASP A 178 11.05 3.49 -1.79
C ASP A 178 12.03 2.51 -2.46
N GLY A 179 12.17 2.64 -3.77
CA GLY A 179 13.15 1.92 -4.55
C GLY A 179 14.58 2.21 -4.09
N PHE A 180 15.41 1.18 -4.01
CA PHE A 180 16.76 1.13 -3.46
C PHE A 180 16.86 1.47 -1.97
N ARG A 181 16.19 2.47 -1.47
CA ARG A 181 16.24 2.87 -0.03
C ARG A 181 15.64 1.80 0.87
N THR A 182 14.41 1.35 0.58
CA THR A 182 13.76 0.26 1.33
C THR A 182 13.88 -1.06 0.59
N SER A 183 13.72 -1.05 -0.74
CA SER A 183 13.67 -2.27 -1.54
C SER A 183 14.94 -3.11 -1.51
N HIS A 184 16.12 -2.50 -1.34
CA HIS A 184 17.44 -3.16 -1.31
C HIS A 184 18.19 -2.92 0.00
N GLU A 185 17.58 -2.30 0.99
CA GLU A 185 18.17 -2.13 2.30
C GLU A 185 18.10 -3.44 3.08
N ILE A 186 19.25 -3.99 3.44
CA ILE A 186 19.32 -5.26 4.18
C ILE A 186 19.18 -4.99 5.67
N ASN A 187 18.11 -5.52 6.28
CA ASN A 187 17.81 -5.37 7.69
C ASN A 187 17.54 -6.73 8.34
N LYS A 188 17.79 -6.80 9.66
CA LYS A 188 17.31 -7.88 10.50
C LYS A 188 15.88 -7.56 10.90
N VAL A 189 14.93 -8.34 10.41
CA VAL A 189 13.49 -8.14 10.66
C VAL A 189 12.88 -9.30 11.45
N GLU A 190 11.88 -8.98 12.25
CA GLU A 190 10.99 -9.97 12.86
C GLU A 190 10.00 -10.44 11.79
N VAL A 191 10.06 -11.72 11.47
CA VAL A 191 9.27 -12.31 10.39
C VAL A 191 7.88 -12.65 10.89
N MET A 192 6.86 -12.16 10.19
CA MET A 192 5.46 -12.51 10.45
C MET A 192 5.19 -13.96 10.06
N ASP A 193 4.63 -14.75 10.99
CA ASP A 193 4.21 -16.11 10.69
C ASP A 193 2.94 -16.13 9.83
N TYR A 194 2.85 -17.07 8.89
CA TYR A 194 1.66 -17.23 8.05
C TYR A 194 0.41 -17.59 8.86
N ASP A 195 0.55 -18.21 10.01
CA ASP A 195 -0.57 -18.49 10.92
C ASP A 195 -1.24 -17.22 11.42
N VAL A 196 -0.51 -16.10 11.54
CA VAL A 196 -1.10 -14.79 11.86
C VAL A 196 -1.99 -14.32 10.73
N PHE A 197 -1.51 -14.39 9.50
CA PHE A 197 -2.29 -14.01 8.32
C PHE A 197 -3.51 -14.90 8.12
N ASP A 198 -3.38 -16.23 8.33
CA ASP A 198 -4.53 -17.15 8.21
C ASP A 198 -5.63 -16.86 9.24
N ARG A 199 -5.26 -16.48 10.46
CA ARG A 199 -6.23 -16.08 11.50
C ARG A 199 -6.94 -14.77 11.18
N LEU A 200 -6.24 -13.82 10.54
CA LEU A 200 -6.78 -12.50 10.20
C LEU A 200 -7.55 -12.52 8.88
N LEU A 201 -7.33 -13.53 8.03
CA LEU A 201 -7.97 -13.64 6.73
C LEU A 201 -9.48 -13.84 6.87
N ASP A 202 -10.26 -12.93 6.27
CA ASP A 202 -11.71 -13.07 6.14
C ASP A 202 -12.04 -14.12 5.06
N LYS A 203 -12.20 -15.37 5.50
CA LYS A 203 -12.46 -16.53 4.61
C LYS A 203 -13.82 -16.44 3.92
N GLU A 204 -14.79 -15.76 4.55
CA GLU A 204 -16.10 -15.52 3.94
C GLU A 204 -15.97 -14.52 2.78
N ALA A 205 -15.18 -13.45 2.96
CA ALA A 205 -14.90 -12.50 1.88
C ALA A 205 -14.15 -13.15 0.71
N VAL A 206 -13.21 -14.06 0.98
CA VAL A 206 -12.57 -14.88 -0.08
C VAL A 206 -13.60 -15.70 -0.84
N GLN A 207 -14.51 -16.37 -0.14
CA GLN A 207 -15.54 -17.20 -0.79
C GLN A 207 -16.49 -16.32 -1.62
N LYS A 208 -16.96 -15.19 -1.09
CA LYS A 208 -17.79 -14.22 -1.83
C LYS A 208 -17.09 -13.69 -3.09
N PHE A 209 -15.78 -13.45 -3.03
CA PHE A 209 -15.00 -13.08 -4.21
C PHE A 209 -15.04 -14.19 -5.27
N ARG A 210 -14.80 -15.44 -4.88
CA ARG A 210 -14.83 -16.59 -5.78
C ARG A 210 -16.22 -16.86 -6.36
N ASP A 211 -17.28 -16.72 -5.58
CA ASP A 211 -18.68 -16.89 -6.01
C ASP A 211 -19.09 -15.88 -7.09
N THR A 212 -18.43 -14.73 -7.12
CA THR A 212 -18.65 -13.69 -8.14
C THR A 212 -17.64 -13.74 -9.28
N SER A 213 -16.87 -14.81 -9.42
CA SER A 213 -15.96 -15.00 -10.55
C SER A 213 -16.69 -15.31 -11.85
N LEU A 214 -16.01 -15.09 -12.99
CA LEU A 214 -16.53 -15.52 -14.29
C LEU A 214 -16.61 -17.05 -14.32
N ASN A 215 -17.83 -17.58 -14.34
CA ASN A 215 -18.08 -19.00 -14.33
C ASN A 215 -19.27 -19.32 -15.29
N PRO A 216 -19.12 -20.24 -16.25
CA PRO A 216 -20.19 -20.63 -17.16
C PRO A 216 -21.43 -21.19 -16.46
N GLU A 217 -21.26 -21.86 -15.32
CA GLU A 217 -22.37 -22.44 -14.54
C GLU A 217 -23.13 -21.38 -13.72
N SER A 218 -22.50 -20.23 -13.44
CA SER A 218 -23.11 -19.08 -12.77
C SER A 218 -22.69 -17.79 -13.49
N PRO A 219 -23.26 -17.53 -14.67
CA PRO A 219 -22.80 -16.45 -15.53
C PRO A 219 -23.10 -15.09 -14.92
N ILE A 220 -22.10 -14.21 -14.93
CA ILE A 220 -22.20 -12.81 -14.55
C ILE A 220 -21.66 -11.94 -15.69
N THR A 221 -22.16 -10.71 -15.76
CA THR A 221 -21.69 -9.75 -16.77
C THR A 221 -20.82 -8.67 -16.11
N ARG A 222 -19.65 -8.44 -16.67
CA ARG A 222 -18.71 -7.38 -16.25
C ARG A 222 -18.13 -6.66 -17.45
N GLY A 223 -17.74 -5.40 -17.26
CA GLY A 223 -17.03 -4.64 -18.29
C GLY A 223 -17.89 -4.32 -19.53
N THR A 224 -19.19 -4.19 -19.35
CA THR A 224 -20.13 -3.79 -20.42
C THR A 224 -19.94 -2.33 -20.82
N ALA A 225 -20.46 -1.96 -21.99
CA ALA A 225 -20.66 -0.57 -22.35
C ALA A 225 -21.91 -0.02 -21.62
N GLN A 226 -21.78 1.17 -21.09
CA GLN A 226 -22.87 1.90 -20.44
C GLN A 226 -22.95 3.30 -21.04
N ASN A 227 -24.18 3.81 -21.21
CA ASN A 227 -24.40 5.17 -21.63
C ASN A 227 -24.29 6.14 -20.43
N ASP A 228 -24.27 7.42 -20.72
CA ASP A 228 -24.14 8.50 -19.75
C ASP A 228 -25.25 8.53 -18.70
N ASP A 229 -26.42 8.01 -19.03
CA ASP A 229 -27.59 7.91 -18.13
C ASP A 229 -27.39 6.97 -16.92
N ILE A 230 -26.49 5.97 -17.02
CA ILE A 230 -26.25 4.99 -15.95
C ILE A 230 -24.78 4.88 -15.50
N TYR A 231 -23.82 5.34 -16.32
CA TYR A 231 -22.38 5.19 -16.01
C TYR A 231 -21.97 5.91 -14.71
N PHE A 232 -22.45 7.14 -14.54
CA PHE A 232 -22.09 7.94 -13.35
C PHE A 232 -22.69 7.36 -12.07
N GLN A 233 -23.91 6.87 -12.10
CA GLN A 233 -24.54 6.19 -10.96
C GLN A 233 -23.76 4.94 -10.55
N GLY A 234 -23.24 4.19 -11.52
CA GLY A 234 -22.35 3.05 -11.25
C GLY A 234 -21.05 3.47 -10.55
N ARG A 235 -20.47 4.62 -10.95
CA ARG A 235 -19.30 5.20 -10.29
C ARG A 235 -19.60 5.62 -8.86
N GLU A 236 -20.70 6.33 -8.62
CA GLU A 236 -21.13 6.77 -7.28
C GLU A 236 -21.47 5.57 -6.36
N ALA A 237 -22.05 4.50 -6.87
CA ALA A 237 -22.37 3.31 -6.09
C ALA A 237 -21.13 2.62 -5.47
N SER A 238 -19.93 2.90 -5.99
CA SER A 238 -18.67 2.39 -5.45
C SER A 238 -18.22 3.12 -4.16
N ASN A 239 -18.73 4.33 -3.89
CA ASN A 239 -18.29 5.16 -2.76
C ASN A 239 -18.38 4.44 -1.41
N LYS A 240 -19.40 3.61 -1.19
CA LYS A 240 -19.55 2.83 0.05
C LYS A 240 -18.36 1.91 0.35
N PHE A 241 -17.70 1.37 -0.69
CA PHE A 241 -16.54 0.51 -0.53
C PHE A 241 -15.31 1.35 -0.16
N TYR A 242 -15.10 2.48 -0.85
CA TYR A 242 -13.98 3.38 -0.57
C TYR A 242 -14.08 4.03 0.81
N ASN A 243 -15.29 4.42 1.24
CA ASN A 243 -15.52 5.01 2.55
C ASN A 243 -15.24 4.03 3.70
N ALA A 244 -15.36 2.72 3.47
CA ALA A 244 -15.07 1.70 4.48
C ALA A 244 -13.56 1.36 4.59
N VAL A 245 -12.75 1.66 3.57
CA VAL A 245 -11.33 1.25 3.55
C VAL A 245 -10.53 1.79 4.73
N PRO A 246 -10.63 3.07 5.15
CA PRO A 246 -9.82 3.57 6.25
C PRO A 246 -10.08 2.83 7.56
N ASP A 247 -11.34 2.52 7.88
CA ASP A 247 -11.70 1.76 9.09
C ASP A 247 -11.20 0.30 8.99
N ILE A 248 -11.36 -0.36 7.84
CA ILE A 248 -10.85 -1.72 7.59
C ILE A 248 -9.32 -1.78 7.76
N VAL A 249 -8.60 -0.82 7.20
CA VAL A 249 -7.13 -0.74 7.32
C VAL A 249 -6.72 -0.51 8.77
N ASN A 250 -7.39 0.42 9.47
CA ASN A 250 -7.13 0.69 10.88
C ASN A 250 -7.33 -0.56 11.74
N ASP A 251 -8.40 -1.31 11.52
CA ASP A 251 -8.70 -2.53 12.28
C ASP A 251 -7.61 -3.59 12.07
N TYR A 252 -7.19 -3.84 10.82
CA TYR A 252 -6.09 -4.77 10.56
C TYR A 252 -4.75 -4.30 11.10
N MET A 253 -4.44 -3.00 11.01
CA MET A 253 -3.24 -2.42 11.62
C MET A 253 -3.25 -2.60 13.14
N ALA A 254 -4.40 -2.43 13.79
CA ALA A 254 -4.54 -2.66 15.23
C ALA A 254 -4.30 -4.14 15.60
N GLU A 255 -4.76 -5.10 14.80
CA GLU A 255 -4.48 -6.52 15.02
C GLU A 255 -2.99 -6.85 14.83
N ILE A 256 -2.35 -6.30 13.79
CA ILE A 256 -0.90 -6.44 13.58
C ILE A 256 -0.12 -5.80 14.73
N SER A 257 -0.56 -4.65 15.24
CA SER A 257 0.06 -3.98 16.39
C SER A 257 0.03 -4.86 17.65
N LYS A 258 -1.07 -5.57 17.91
CA LYS A 258 -1.20 -6.52 19.03
C LYS A 258 -0.21 -7.68 18.91
N VAL A 259 0.03 -8.17 17.71
CA VAL A 259 0.95 -9.31 17.45
C VAL A 259 2.41 -8.87 17.56
N THR A 260 2.74 -7.71 16.99
CA THR A 260 4.13 -7.26 16.84
C THR A 260 4.63 -6.42 18.03
N GLY A 261 3.70 -5.77 18.76
CA GLY A 261 4.02 -4.77 19.77
C GLY A 261 4.44 -3.41 19.19
N ARG A 262 4.34 -3.21 17.87
CA ARG A 262 4.57 -1.94 17.18
C ARG A 262 3.25 -1.25 16.91
N ASP A 263 3.14 0.06 17.11
CA ASP A 263 1.89 0.82 16.92
C ASP A 263 1.73 1.25 15.46
N TYR A 264 0.76 0.65 14.76
CA TYR A 264 0.41 0.96 13.38
C TYR A 264 -1.02 1.50 13.28
N LYS A 265 -1.17 2.58 12.54
CA LYS A 265 -2.45 3.24 12.21
C LYS A 265 -2.36 3.81 10.79
N PRO A 266 -3.48 4.18 10.15
CA PRO A 266 -3.46 4.86 8.84
C PRO A 266 -2.56 6.11 8.81
N PHE A 267 -2.48 6.81 9.95
CA PHE A 267 -1.56 7.92 10.22
C PHE A 267 -1.01 7.75 11.63
N THR A 268 0.26 8.07 11.85
CA THR A 268 0.88 8.04 13.18
C THR A 268 1.59 9.36 13.46
N TYR A 269 1.63 9.72 14.73
CA TYR A 269 2.36 10.88 15.20
C TYR A 269 3.58 10.47 16.02
N TYR A 270 4.69 11.18 15.81
CA TYR A 270 5.92 11.03 16.57
C TYR A 270 6.50 12.40 16.92
N GLY A 271 6.77 12.69 18.18
CA GLY A 271 7.40 13.94 18.57
C GLY A 271 6.89 14.52 19.88
N ASP A 272 6.90 15.84 20.00
CA ASP A 272 6.39 16.55 21.16
C ASP A 272 4.85 16.59 21.13
N PRO A 273 4.14 16.21 22.20
CA PRO A 273 2.67 16.25 22.22
C PRO A 273 2.10 17.67 22.12
N GLU A 274 2.90 18.70 22.38
CA GLU A 274 2.55 20.11 22.23
C GLU A 274 3.31 20.76 21.06
N ALA A 275 3.63 19.99 20.01
CA ALA A 275 4.36 20.52 18.86
C ALA A 275 3.61 21.66 18.18
N THR A 276 4.30 22.77 17.91
CA THR A 276 3.79 23.89 17.11
C THR A 276 4.17 23.74 15.63
N ASP A 277 5.22 22.98 15.37
CA ASP A 277 5.75 22.71 14.03
C ASP A 277 5.77 21.21 13.77
N ILE A 278 5.14 20.78 12.69
CA ILE A 278 5.19 19.37 12.29
C ILE A 278 5.64 19.20 10.85
N ILE A 279 6.24 18.07 10.59
CA ILE A 279 6.49 17.56 9.24
C ILE A 279 5.45 16.49 8.94
N VAL A 280 4.91 16.50 7.72
CA VAL A 280 4.07 15.42 7.18
C VAL A 280 4.83 14.77 6.03
N ALA A 281 5.01 13.45 6.10
CA ALA A 281 5.77 12.72 5.09
C ALA A 281 5.31 11.26 4.98
N MET A 282 5.72 10.57 3.90
CA MET A 282 5.54 9.13 3.70
C MET A 282 6.79 8.49 3.09
N GLY A 283 6.94 7.18 3.28
CA GLY A 283 8.09 6.41 2.81
C GLY A 283 9.32 6.50 3.71
N SER A 284 10.49 6.17 3.16
CA SER A 284 11.73 5.98 3.93
C SER A 284 12.27 7.24 4.60
N VAL A 285 11.89 8.42 4.15
CA VAL A 285 12.32 9.70 4.75
C VAL A 285 11.89 9.83 6.21
N ASN A 286 10.82 9.14 6.61
CA ASN A 286 10.31 9.17 7.98
C ASN A 286 11.34 8.75 9.04
N GLU A 287 12.21 7.78 8.72
CA GLU A 287 13.26 7.33 9.65
C GLU A 287 14.28 8.44 9.91
N THR A 288 14.75 9.12 8.86
CA THR A 288 15.65 10.26 8.99
C THR A 288 14.99 11.43 9.72
N ILE A 289 13.70 11.67 9.48
CA ILE A 289 12.96 12.74 10.16
C ILE A 289 12.82 12.43 11.66
N ARG A 290 12.57 11.18 12.04
CA ARG A 290 12.50 10.77 13.47
C ARG A 290 13.79 11.09 14.23
N GLU A 291 14.94 10.74 13.65
CA GLU A 291 16.25 11.09 14.23
C GLU A 291 16.43 12.62 14.32
N THR A 292 16.02 13.36 13.30
CA THR A 292 16.07 14.82 13.30
C THR A 292 15.17 15.43 14.38
N ILE A 293 13.94 14.92 14.52
CA ILE A 293 13.00 15.33 15.58
C ILE A 293 13.61 15.09 16.97
N ASP A 294 14.23 13.94 17.16
CA ASP A 294 14.89 13.61 18.44
C ASP A 294 16.03 14.58 18.76
N TYR A 295 16.86 14.90 17.77
CA TYR A 295 17.92 15.89 17.93
C TYR A 295 17.36 17.28 18.28
N LEU A 296 16.40 17.78 17.50
CA LEU A 296 15.80 19.09 17.73
C LEU A 296 15.11 19.21 19.10
N ARG A 297 14.45 18.15 19.56
CA ARG A 297 13.80 18.13 20.87
C ARG A 297 14.82 18.04 22.03
N LYS A 298 15.79 17.14 21.92
CA LYS A 298 16.75 16.85 23.01
C LYS A 298 17.85 17.90 23.13
N VAL A 299 18.33 18.45 22.00
CA VAL A 299 19.46 19.36 21.96
C VAL A 299 19.02 20.84 21.86
N GLU A 300 18.03 21.13 21.06
CA GLU A 300 17.58 22.50 20.82
C GLU A 300 16.30 22.89 21.61
N GLY A 301 15.69 21.93 22.30
CA GLY A 301 14.48 22.19 23.11
C GLY A 301 13.26 22.59 22.28
N ARG A 302 13.21 22.24 20.97
CA ARG A 302 12.14 22.64 20.06
C ARG A 302 10.93 21.71 20.20
N LYS A 303 9.72 22.30 20.12
CA LYS A 303 8.45 21.56 20.09
C LYS A 303 8.10 21.18 18.66
N VAL A 304 8.63 20.07 18.19
CA VAL A 304 8.49 19.59 16.79
C VAL A 304 7.98 18.16 16.76
N GLY A 305 7.34 17.80 15.66
CA GLY A 305 6.83 16.46 15.45
C GLY A 305 6.75 16.03 13.98
N LEU A 306 6.52 14.74 13.79
CA LEU A 306 6.33 14.08 12.50
C LEU A 306 4.97 13.41 12.48
N LEU A 307 4.18 13.64 11.45
CA LEU A 307 3.02 12.87 11.09
C LEU A 307 3.37 11.99 9.89
N THR A 308 3.40 10.68 10.11
CA THR A 308 3.68 9.69 9.06
C THR A 308 2.38 9.27 8.39
N VAL A 309 2.37 9.26 7.05
CA VAL A 309 1.24 8.80 6.24
C VAL A 309 1.52 7.36 5.80
N TYR A 310 0.68 6.41 6.24
CA TYR A 310 0.67 5.04 5.74
C TYR A 310 -0.44 4.83 4.72
N LEU A 311 -1.70 5.18 5.04
CA LEU A 311 -2.81 5.11 4.08
C LEU A 311 -2.94 6.45 3.34
N TYR A 312 -2.43 6.49 2.11
CA TYR A 312 -2.50 7.68 1.27
C TYR A 312 -3.83 7.79 0.50
N ARG A 313 -4.41 6.65 0.06
CA ARG A 313 -5.73 6.60 -0.58
C ARG A 313 -6.55 5.42 -0.02
N PRO A 314 -7.81 5.65 0.32
CA PRO A 314 -8.50 6.93 0.50
C PRO A 314 -7.84 7.81 1.58
N PHE A 315 -7.69 9.12 1.31
CA PHE A 315 -7.13 10.04 2.31
C PHE A 315 -8.19 10.37 3.35
N SER A 316 -7.96 9.97 4.61
CA SER A 316 -8.96 10.09 5.67
C SER A 316 -8.71 11.29 6.56
N ALA A 317 -9.58 12.31 6.46
CA ALA A 317 -9.55 13.46 7.37
C ALA A 317 -9.70 13.05 8.83
N LYS A 318 -10.59 12.07 9.13
CA LYS A 318 -10.80 11.53 10.48
C LYS A 318 -9.49 11.07 11.10
N TYR A 319 -8.82 10.11 10.48
CA TYR A 319 -7.60 9.51 11.03
C TYR A 319 -6.40 10.44 11.02
N PHE A 320 -6.36 11.41 10.10
CA PHE A 320 -5.32 12.44 10.09
C PHE A 320 -5.48 13.38 11.28
N MET A 321 -6.70 13.90 11.51
CA MET A 321 -7.00 14.83 12.60
C MET A 321 -6.90 14.17 13.98
N ASP A 322 -7.24 12.87 14.10
CA ASP A 322 -7.17 12.13 15.36
C ASP A 322 -5.74 12.04 15.95
N VAL A 323 -4.71 12.16 15.11
CA VAL A 323 -3.30 12.08 15.55
C VAL A 323 -2.60 13.45 15.56
N LEU A 324 -3.23 14.49 15.03
CA LEU A 324 -2.67 15.83 14.93
C LEU A 324 -2.74 16.54 16.28
N PRO A 325 -1.62 17.04 16.85
CA PRO A 325 -1.66 17.84 18.09
C PRO A 325 -2.47 19.14 17.90
N ASP A 326 -3.28 19.48 18.91
CA ASP A 326 -4.08 20.72 18.88
C ASP A 326 -3.23 22.00 18.85
N SER A 327 -1.97 21.91 19.28
CA SER A 327 -1.01 23.03 19.36
C SER A 327 -0.42 23.43 18.00
N VAL A 328 -0.63 22.65 16.94
CA VAL A 328 0.04 22.85 15.64
C VAL A 328 -0.34 24.20 15.00
N GLU A 329 0.68 24.98 14.67
CA GLU A 329 0.59 26.28 13.98
C GLU A 329 1.17 26.23 12.55
N ARG A 330 2.15 25.33 12.33
CA ARG A 330 2.89 25.21 11.06
C ARG A 330 3.04 23.76 10.65
N ILE A 331 2.80 23.50 9.38
CA ILE A 331 2.95 22.18 8.77
C ILE A 331 3.87 22.31 7.56
N CYS A 332 4.95 21.52 7.53
CA CYS A 332 5.78 21.32 6.37
C CYS A 332 5.47 19.94 5.77
N VAL A 333 4.99 19.91 4.52
CA VAL A 333 4.72 18.65 3.83
C VAL A 333 5.90 18.31 2.93
N ILE A 334 6.44 17.12 3.09
CA ILE A 334 7.56 16.61 2.27
C ILE A 334 7.01 15.57 1.30
N ASP A 335 6.89 15.96 0.05
CA ASP A 335 6.63 15.05 -1.07
C ASP A 335 7.96 14.53 -1.65
N ARG A 336 7.99 13.27 -2.08
CA ARG A 336 9.11 12.69 -2.82
C ARG A 336 8.77 12.55 -4.30
N THR A 337 8.20 13.60 -4.87
CA THR A 337 7.75 13.64 -6.26
C THR A 337 7.76 15.06 -6.79
N LYS A 338 7.71 15.20 -8.10
CA LYS A 338 7.47 16.49 -8.77
C LYS A 338 6.35 16.34 -9.79
N GLU A 339 5.29 17.14 -9.63
CA GLU A 339 4.21 17.27 -10.61
C GLU A 339 4.36 18.58 -11.39
N PRO A 340 4.94 18.54 -12.61
CA PRO A 340 5.18 19.76 -13.38
C PRO A 340 3.89 20.48 -13.72
N GLY A 341 3.85 21.79 -13.46
CA GLY A 341 2.69 22.65 -13.74
C GLY A 341 1.59 22.63 -12.69
N SER A 342 1.70 21.83 -11.62
CA SER A 342 0.78 21.87 -10.50
C SER A 342 1.07 23.04 -9.54
N LEU A 343 0.07 23.45 -8.77
CA LEU A 343 0.22 24.46 -7.69
C LEU A 343 1.00 23.94 -6.48
N GLY A 344 1.25 22.63 -6.42
CA GLY A 344 2.00 21.94 -5.38
C GLY A 344 1.98 20.43 -5.64
N GLU A 345 2.77 19.69 -4.88
CA GLU A 345 2.86 18.26 -4.99
C GLU A 345 1.64 17.56 -4.35
N PRO A 346 1.36 16.30 -4.70
CA PRO A 346 0.10 15.63 -4.34
C PRO A 346 -0.21 15.59 -2.85
N LEU A 347 0.75 15.18 -2.00
CA LEU A 347 0.51 15.09 -0.56
C LEU A 347 0.29 16.47 0.05
N TYR A 348 1.08 17.49 -0.38
CA TYR A 348 0.90 18.87 0.06
C TYR A 348 -0.51 19.39 -0.26
N LEU A 349 -1.00 19.14 -1.47
CA LEU A 349 -2.35 19.59 -1.87
C LEU A 349 -3.44 18.88 -1.07
N ASP A 350 -3.31 17.57 -0.82
CA ASP A 350 -4.25 16.82 0.00
C ASP A 350 -4.29 17.33 1.45
N VAL A 351 -3.12 17.55 2.06
CA VAL A 351 -3.03 18.10 3.42
C VAL A 351 -3.63 19.50 3.47
N LYS A 352 -3.33 20.35 2.49
CA LYS A 352 -3.89 21.69 2.42
C LYS A 352 -5.42 21.68 2.30
N ALA A 353 -5.97 20.75 1.53
CA ALA A 353 -7.42 20.60 1.35
C ALA A 353 -8.14 20.22 2.65
N LEU A 354 -7.50 19.48 3.57
CA LEU A 354 -8.10 19.11 4.87
C LEU A 354 -8.44 20.32 5.73
N PHE A 355 -7.68 21.38 5.64
CA PHE A 355 -7.86 22.59 6.47
C PHE A 355 -8.74 23.65 5.81
N TYR A 356 -9.18 23.43 4.56
CA TYR A 356 -10.08 24.35 3.90
C TYR A 356 -11.43 24.42 4.65
N GLY A 357 -11.79 25.64 5.09
CA GLY A 357 -13.04 25.87 5.85
C GLY A 357 -12.99 25.47 7.32
N GLN A 358 -11.86 25.00 7.84
CA GLN A 358 -11.68 24.80 9.29
C GLN A 358 -11.47 26.14 10.01
N GLU A 359 -11.94 26.26 11.26
CA GLU A 359 -11.72 27.45 12.08
C GLU A 359 -10.23 27.68 12.34
N LYS A 360 -9.49 26.61 12.63
CA LYS A 360 -8.05 26.64 12.82
C LYS A 360 -7.35 26.21 11.53
N GLN A 361 -6.59 27.13 10.96
CA GLN A 361 -5.82 26.90 9.76
C GLN A 361 -4.32 27.12 10.04
N PRO A 362 -3.54 26.05 10.21
CA PRO A 362 -2.08 26.18 10.34
C PRO A 362 -1.49 26.74 9.04
N LYS A 363 -0.33 27.38 9.13
CA LYS A 363 0.45 27.74 7.95
C LYS A 363 1.04 26.46 7.33
N ILE A 364 0.64 26.14 6.08
CA ILE A 364 1.08 24.92 5.39
C ILE A 364 2.00 25.32 4.23
N ILE A 365 3.17 24.67 4.20
CA ILE A 365 4.15 24.78 3.12
C ILE A 365 4.51 23.37 2.61
N GLY A 366 4.94 23.28 1.33
CA GLY A 366 5.41 22.04 0.69
C GLY A 366 6.69 22.29 -0.08
#